data_942b82f445f1dbfb9f8d311a50697807
#
_entry.id   942b82f445f1dbfb9f8d311a50697807
#
_cell.length_a   1.000
_cell.length_b   1.000
_cell.length_c   1.000
_cell.angle_alpha   90.00
_cell.angle_beta   90.00
_cell.angle_gamma   90.00
#
_symmetry.space_group_name_H-M   'P 1'
#
loop_
_entity.id
_entity.type
_entity.pdbx_description
1 polymer ?
#
loop_
_entity_poly.entity_id
_entity_poly.type
_entity_poly.pdbx_seq_one_letter_code
_entity_poly.pdbx_strand_id
1 'polypeptide(L)'
;MKKFVSNTPARLSPVVAAVAALCALGAAPAHASSHREAPSITATPKVDGTDFYMFNSYEGVSATGTGGRAGYVTMIANYLPLQDAYGGPNYFKLDPTALYEIHIDNVGDGKEHLTFQFQFNNTLKAKTLTIGTGAAAADVAIPLTQFGQVTAPNAAALNVNETFQVTLVRGDRRTGTRTAPTGGLLTNATGGASVFAKPSDHIGTKTIPDYAGYAAQHIYSVNIPGCTGTGKLFVGQRKDPFAVNLGVIFDLINVPGTADFTAAEAAFLLDPTQKDAGADDLKYKNVTSLALEVPTSCLTQGTETVIGGWTTASLRQGTLLSNAPKKGYGTAAISGGAWTQVSRLGHPLVNELIIGLPDKDKFNGSKPINDGANFAPYVTNPTLPALVEIALGKPAGSLAPSNIPRTDLVTTFLTGIPGVTQPRLFVTDPTTKPTEMLRLNTAIAPVPYASQNRLGLLGGLLSGPNGDLAGYPNGRRPNDDIVDISLVAVMGGLCQANGDANTYKLGATCKPSAVPLGPLVYNLHDGVDQAGPNVRAAGPLLPGFPYVGTPLPGAH
;
A
#
# COMPACT_ATOMS: atom_id res chain seq x y z
N MET A 1 21.96 -57.17 -48.72
CA MET A 1 22.90 -56.08 -48.41
C MET A 1 22.17 -54.99 -47.56
N LYS A 2 22.41 -55.03 -46.25
CA LYS A 2 21.86 -54.00 -45.29
C LYS A 2 22.88 -52.89 -45.17
N LYS A 3 22.48 -51.65 -45.51
CA LYS A 3 23.28 -50.44 -45.24
C LYS A 3 23.05 -49.98 -43.78
N PHE A 4 24.10 -49.96 -43.01
CA PHE A 4 24.20 -49.35 -41.73
C PHE A 4 24.22 -47.81 -41.94
N VAL A 5 23.28 -47.08 -41.32
CA VAL A 5 23.33 -45.61 -41.19
C VAL A 5 23.95 -45.33 -39.82
N SER A 6 25.12 -44.71 -39.83
CA SER A 6 25.83 -44.25 -38.63
C SER A 6 25.22 -42.90 -38.17
N ASN A 7 24.58 -42.88 -37.02
CA ASN A 7 24.18 -41.65 -36.35
C ASN A 7 25.39 -41.06 -35.60
N THR A 8 25.96 -40.03 -36.13
CA THR A 8 26.93 -39.16 -35.41
C THR A 8 26.17 -38.10 -34.62
N PRO A 9 26.38 -37.98 -33.30
CA PRO A 9 25.73 -36.90 -32.56
C PRO A 9 26.32 -35.55 -33.00
N ALA A 10 25.43 -34.63 -33.40
CA ALA A 10 25.80 -33.26 -33.75
C ALA A 10 26.41 -32.56 -32.50
N ARG A 11 27.68 -32.21 -32.56
CA ARG A 11 28.35 -31.38 -31.56
C ARG A 11 27.83 -29.94 -31.72
N LEU A 12 27.06 -29.48 -30.74
CA LEU A 12 26.69 -28.05 -30.64
C LEU A 12 27.97 -27.19 -30.57
N SER A 13 28.03 -26.19 -31.40
CA SER A 13 29.13 -25.21 -31.42
C SER A 13 29.27 -24.55 -30.04
N PRO A 14 30.50 -24.33 -29.53
CA PRO A 14 30.72 -23.65 -28.25
C PRO A 14 30.10 -22.26 -28.20
N VAL A 15 29.87 -21.63 -29.35
CA VAL A 15 29.15 -20.36 -29.46
C VAL A 15 27.66 -20.50 -29.10
N VAL A 16 27.01 -21.61 -29.56
CA VAL A 16 25.60 -21.86 -29.20
C VAL A 16 25.43 -22.19 -27.72
N ALA A 17 26.41 -22.91 -27.14
CA ALA A 17 26.44 -23.21 -25.71
C ALA A 17 26.71 -21.93 -24.87
N ALA A 18 27.57 -21.04 -25.35
CA ALA A 18 27.83 -19.76 -24.70
C ALA A 18 26.63 -18.79 -24.78
N VAL A 19 25.91 -18.73 -25.91
CA VAL A 19 24.69 -17.94 -26.06
C VAL A 19 23.55 -18.50 -25.20
N ALA A 20 23.40 -19.83 -25.12
CA ALA A 20 22.42 -20.45 -24.23
C ALA A 20 22.75 -20.22 -22.74
N ALA A 21 24.04 -20.22 -22.37
CA ALA A 21 24.49 -19.89 -21.01
C ALA A 21 24.29 -18.40 -20.68
N LEU A 22 24.53 -17.47 -21.63
CA LEU A 22 24.23 -16.06 -21.45
C LEU A 22 22.71 -15.78 -21.36
N CYS A 23 21.89 -16.49 -22.12
CA CYS A 23 20.43 -16.40 -22.01
C CYS A 23 19.90 -16.99 -20.68
N ALA A 24 20.57 -18.01 -20.12
CA ALA A 24 20.23 -18.58 -18.82
C ALA A 24 20.67 -17.69 -17.63
N LEU A 25 21.71 -16.87 -17.81
CA LEU A 25 22.15 -15.90 -16.81
C LEU A 25 21.36 -14.57 -16.84
N GLY A 26 20.56 -14.36 -17.90
CA GLY A 26 19.72 -13.15 -18.05
C GLY A 26 18.27 -13.32 -17.59
N ALA A 27 17.84 -14.53 -17.22
CA ALA A 27 16.55 -14.77 -16.62
C ALA A 27 16.69 -14.70 -15.09
N ALA A 28 16.97 -13.52 -14.56
CA ALA A 28 16.60 -13.24 -13.18
C ALA A 28 15.06 -13.36 -13.12
N PRO A 29 14.48 -14.22 -12.28
CA PRO A 29 13.04 -14.28 -12.13
C PRO A 29 12.57 -12.89 -11.73
N ALA A 30 11.64 -12.33 -12.50
CA ALA A 30 10.92 -11.15 -12.10
C ALA A 30 10.06 -11.54 -10.89
N HIS A 31 10.57 -11.33 -9.69
CA HIS A 31 9.82 -11.55 -8.46
C HIS A 31 8.66 -10.54 -8.44
N ALA A 32 7.45 -11.05 -8.60
CA ALA A 32 6.24 -10.27 -8.42
C ALA A 32 6.07 -10.01 -6.92
N SER A 33 5.94 -8.75 -6.53
CA SER A 33 5.62 -8.39 -5.16
C SER A 33 4.15 -8.69 -4.84
N SER A 34 3.76 -8.59 -3.56
CA SER A 34 2.37 -8.74 -3.10
C SER A 34 1.37 -7.79 -3.75
N HIS A 35 1.84 -6.82 -4.51
CA HIS A 35 1.09 -5.95 -5.37
C HIS A 35 0.68 -6.68 -6.64
N ARG A 36 -0.41 -6.28 -7.31
CA ARG A 36 -1.04 -6.98 -8.44
C ARG A 36 -1.66 -8.33 -8.04
N GLU A 37 -2.25 -8.38 -6.85
CA GLU A 37 -2.76 -9.60 -6.23
C GLU A 37 -4.03 -10.17 -6.86
N ALA A 38 -4.74 -9.39 -7.70
CA ALA A 38 -5.98 -9.81 -8.34
C ALA A 38 -5.84 -9.88 -9.88
N PRO A 39 -6.51 -10.82 -10.56
CA PRO A 39 -6.37 -11.02 -12.00
C PRO A 39 -6.66 -9.77 -12.84
N SER A 40 -7.74 -9.04 -12.55
CA SER A 40 -8.11 -7.85 -13.31
C SER A 40 -7.17 -6.67 -13.07
N ILE A 41 -6.71 -6.46 -11.84
CA ILE A 41 -5.85 -5.33 -11.50
C ILE A 41 -4.45 -5.48 -12.08
N THR A 42 -3.98 -6.71 -12.28
CA THR A 42 -2.70 -6.99 -12.94
C THR A 42 -2.63 -6.41 -14.34
N ALA A 43 -3.76 -6.35 -15.06
CA ALA A 43 -3.85 -5.77 -16.40
C ALA A 43 -3.88 -4.23 -16.41
N THR A 44 -4.19 -3.59 -15.27
CA THR A 44 -4.35 -2.14 -15.14
C THR A 44 -3.55 -1.56 -13.95
N PRO A 45 -2.21 -1.72 -13.93
CA PRO A 45 -1.38 -1.42 -12.76
C PRO A 45 -1.41 0.05 -12.30
N LYS A 46 -1.86 0.99 -13.15
CA LYS A 46 -1.98 2.40 -12.77
C LYS A 46 -3.05 2.67 -11.72
N VAL A 47 -4.02 1.78 -11.59
CA VAL A 47 -5.13 1.88 -10.63
C VAL A 47 -5.06 0.80 -9.55
N ASP A 48 -3.94 0.09 -9.48
CA ASP A 48 -3.63 -0.88 -8.44
C ASP A 48 -3.26 -0.15 -7.14
N GLY A 49 -4.11 -0.27 -6.13
CA GLY A 49 -3.88 0.24 -4.78
C GLY A 49 -3.05 -0.77 -3.99
N THR A 50 -1.82 -0.41 -3.67
CA THR A 50 -0.83 -1.34 -3.11
C THR A 50 -0.75 -1.29 -1.60
N ASP A 51 -0.87 -0.09 -1.04
CA ASP A 51 -0.83 0.15 0.40
C ASP A 51 -1.76 1.27 0.79
N PHE A 52 -2.38 1.10 1.94
CA PHE A 52 -3.12 2.16 2.62
C PHE A 52 -2.62 2.31 4.05
N TYR A 53 -2.21 3.52 4.38
CA TYR A 53 -1.79 3.92 5.73
C TYR A 53 -2.77 4.95 6.27
N MET A 54 -3.15 4.82 7.53
CA MET A 54 -3.97 5.79 8.25
C MET A 54 -3.56 5.76 9.72
N PHE A 55 -3.07 6.89 10.24
CA PHE A 55 -2.53 6.95 11.59
C PHE A 55 -2.61 8.36 12.18
N ASN A 56 -2.63 8.45 13.50
CA ASN A 56 -2.45 9.73 14.19
C ASN A 56 -1.06 10.28 13.88
N SER A 57 -0.99 11.52 13.34
CA SER A 57 0.25 12.14 12.88
C SER A 57 1.26 12.28 14.02
N TYR A 58 2.51 11.88 13.77
CA TYR A 58 3.57 11.85 14.81
C TYR A 58 4.71 12.85 14.56
N GLU A 59 4.62 13.71 13.54
CA GLU A 59 5.63 14.75 13.26
C GLU A 59 5.77 15.73 14.44
N GLY A 60 6.98 15.80 15.02
CA GLY A 60 7.27 16.71 16.13
C GLY A 60 6.56 16.41 17.45
N VAL A 61 6.00 15.22 17.60
CA VAL A 61 5.29 14.79 18.80
C VAL A 61 6.29 14.41 19.89
N SER A 62 5.97 14.79 21.13
CA SER A 62 6.75 14.44 22.34
C SER A 62 6.57 12.96 22.74
N ALA A 63 7.38 12.49 23.68
CA ALA A 63 7.24 11.15 24.24
C ALA A 63 5.87 10.89 24.90
N THR A 64 5.14 11.93 25.29
CA THR A 64 3.78 11.84 25.85
C THR A 64 2.68 11.91 24.79
N GLY A 65 3.02 11.93 23.51
CA GLY A 65 2.06 11.99 22.41
C GLY A 65 1.42 13.35 22.20
N THR A 66 2.07 14.43 22.64
CA THR A 66 1.55 15.82 22.57
C THR A 66 2.47 16.73 21.78
N GLY A 67 1.96 17.88 21.34
CA GLY A 67 2.71 18.86 20.54
C GLY A 67 2.81 18.46 19.07
N GLY A 68 3.62 19.17 18.30
CA GLY A 68 3.82 18.91 16.87
C GLY A 68 2.51 18.82 16.09
N ARG A 69 2.32 17.68 15.41
CA ARG A 69 1.10 17.38 14.64
C ARG A 69 0.12 16.47 15.39
N ALA A 70 0.20 16.37 16.72
CA ALA A 70 -0.85 15.74 17.52
C ALA A 70 -2.21 16.43 17.23
N GLY A 71 -3.30 15.63 17.11
CA GLY A 71 -4.61 16.15 16.69
C GLY A 71 -4.83 16.21 15.18
N TYR A 72 -3.93 15.58 14.40
CA TYR A 72 -4.09 15.33 12.97
C TYR A 72 -4.02 13.85 12.66
N VAL A 73 -4.68 13.43 11.59
CA VAL A 73 -4.59 12.10 11.01
C VAL A 73 -3.94 12.21 9.64
N THR A 74 -2.95 11.40 9.41
CA THR A 74 -2.33 11.23 8.08
C THR A 74 -2.89 9.99 7.40
N MET A 75 -3.28 10.13 6.14
CA MET A 75 -3.67 9.06 5.24
C MET A 75 -2.73 9.04 4.05
N ILE A 76 -2.21 7.85 3.69
CA ILE A 76 -1.35 7.67 2.51
C ILE A 76 -1.90 6.48 1.73
N ALA A 77 -2.26 6.71 0.48
CA ALA A 77 -2.66 5.68 -0.45
C ALA A 77 -1.60 5.53 -1.54
N ASN A 78 -0.99 4.35 -1.64
CA ASN A 78 0.00 4.04 -2.65
C ASN A 78 -0.65 3.36 -3.85
N TYR A 79 -0.25 3.78 -5.04
CA TYR A 79 -0.72 3.24 -6.31
C TYR A 79 0.44 3.01 -7.27
N LEU A 80 0.17 2.24 -8.34
CA LEU A 80 1.14 1.95 -9.38
C LEU A 80 2.38 1.26 -8.81
N PRO A 81 2.25 -0.02 -8.42
CA PRO A 81 3.30 -0.78 -7.75
C PRO A 81 4.48 -1.10 -8.66
N LEU A 82 5.57 -1.57 -8.02
CA LEU A 82 6.72 -2.18 -8.70
C LEU A 82 7.38 -1.26 -9.71
N GLN A 83 7.40 0.04 -9.41
CA GLN A 83 8.12 0.98 -10.24
C GLN A 83 9.62 0.72 -10.08
N ASP A 84 10.23 0.18 -11.13
CA ASP A 84 11.68 0.12 -11.19
C ASP A 84 12.25 1.52 -11.19
N ALA A 85 13.36 1.73 -10.50
CA ALA A 85 14.03 3.01 -10.47
C ALA A 85 14.33 3.49 -11.90
N TYR A 86 14.72 2.58 -12.81
CA TYR A 86 14.88 2.87 -14.23
C TYR A 86 13.65 2.44 -15.03
N GLY A 87 12.64 3.33 -15.10
CA GLY A 87 11.35 3.08 -15.79
C GLY A 87 11.33 3.45 -17.28
N GLY A 88 12.45 3.85 -17.87
CA GLY A 88 12.53 4.26 -19.28
C GLY A 88 11.98 5.66 -19.53
N PRO A 89 11.76 6.05 -20.82
CA PRO A 89 11.33 7.41 -21.18
C PRO A 89 9.86 7.72 -20.84
N ASN A 90 9.05 6.70 -20.55
CA ASN A 90 7.63 6.83 -20.18
C ASN A 90 7.48 6.55 -18.69
N TYR A 91 7.52 7.61 -17.91
CA TYR A 91 7.50 7.54 -16.45
C TYR A 91 6.15 7.13 -15.88
N PHE A 92 6.11 6.92 -14.56
CA PHE A 92 4.99 6.37 -13.82
C PHE A 92 3.93 7.44 -13.52
N LYS A 93 3.27 7.95 -14.57
CA LYS A 93 2.16 8.89 -14.41
C LYS A 93 0.88 8.16 -14.08
N LEU A 94 0.10 8.72 -13.15
CA LEU A 94 -1.22 8.20 -12.84
C LEU A 94 -2.18 8.37 -14.03
N ASP A 95 -3.24 7.59 -14.04
CA ASP A 95 -4.19 7.57 -15.13
C ASP A 95 -5.15 8.79 -15.05
N PRO A 96 -5.13 9.72 -16.01
CA PRO A 96 -6.02 10.87 -16.00
C PRO A 96 -7.49 10.50 -16.25
N THR A 97 -7.76 9.26 -16.69
CA THR A 97 -9.13 8.75 -16.89
C THR A 97 -9.65 7.95 -15.71
N ALA A 98 -8.83 7.77 -14.67
CA ALA A 98 -9.19 7.12 -13.43
C ALA A 98 -9.63 8.12 -12.35
N LEU A 99 -10.28 7.59 -11.32
CA LEU A 99 -10.62 8.31 -10.09
C LEU A 99 -10.05 7.53 -8.92
N TYR A 100 -9.17 8.18 -8.15
CA TYR A 100 -8.54 7.62 -6.96
C TYR A 100 -9.21 8.21 -5.73
N GLU A 101 -9.53 7.40 -4.73
CA GLU A 101 -10.39 7.83 -3.63
C GLU A 101 -9.88 7.31 -2.29
N ILE A 102 -9.88 8.17 -1.27
CA ILE A 102 -9.71 7.80 0.13
C ILE A 102 -11.05 8.03 0.83
N HIS A 103 -11.57 6.99 1.47
CA HIS A 103 -12.88 6.98 2.13
C HIS A 103 -12.74 6.91 3.64
N ILE A 104 -13.65 7.59 4.34
CA ILE A 104 -13.75 7.57 5.80
C ILE A 104 -15.19 7.22 6.21
N ASP A 105 -15.31 6.18 7.01
CA ASP A 105 -16.47 5.87 7.83
C ASP A 105 -16.24 6.43 9.24
N ASN A 106 -16.98 7.44 9.63
CA ASN A 106 -16.86 8.07 10.94
C ASN A 106 -18.09 7.83 11.84
N VAL A 107 -18.89 6.85 11.48
CA VAL A 107 -20.06 6.38 12.25
C VAL A 107 -19.89 4.91 12.67
N GLY A 108 -19.17 4.12 11.88
CA GLY A 108 -18.98 2.68 12.09
C GLY A 108 -20.06 1.81 11.43
N ASP A 109 -20.78 2.35 10.42
CA ASP A 109 -21.87 1.63 9.72
C ASP A 109 -21.42 0.96 8.40
N GLY A 110 -20.12 1.07 8.07
CA GLY A 110 -19.54 0.45 6.88
C GLY A 110 -19.76 1.23 5.58
N LYS A 111 -20.16 2.50 5.68
CA LYS A 111 -20.35 3.39 4.54
C LYS A 111 -19.40 4.57 4.59
N GLU A 112 -19.08 5.10 3.42
CA GLU A 112 -18.33 6.34 3.32
C GLU A 112 -19.18 7.55 3.74
N HIS A 113 -18.68 8.36 4.70
CA HIS A 113 -19.25 9.66 5.10
C HIS A 113 -18.43 10.83 4.58
N LEU A 114 -17.14 10.58 4.34
CA LEU A 114 -16.21 11.51 3.71
C LEU A 114 -15.44 10.75 2.64
N THR A 115 -15.28 11.36 1.46
CA THR A 115 -14.45 10.81 0.39
C THR A 115 -13.58 11.91 -0.19
N PHE A 116 -12.26 11.71 -0.20
CA PHE A 116 -11.30 12.57 -0.90
C PHE A 116 -11.04 11.96 -2.27
N GLN A 117 -11.50 12.64 -3.32
CA GLN A 117 -11.41 12.20 -4.72
C GLN A 117 -10.27 12.93 -5.42
N PHE A 118 -9.25 12.19 -5.87
CA PHE A 118 -8.10 12.69 -6.61
C PHE A 118 -8.30 12.45 -8.10
N GLN A 119 -8.13 13.50 -8.90
CA GLN A 119 -8.18 13.43 -10.37
C GLN A 119 -6.93 14.07 -10.96
N PHE A 120 -6.37 13.42 -11.96
CA PHE A 120 -5.09 13.79 -12.58
C PHE A 120 -5.28 14.36 -13.97
N ASN A 121 -4.34 15.22 -14.39
CA ASN A 121 -4.26 15.74 -15.73
C ASN A 121 -2.79 15.82 -16.17
N ASN A 122 -2.53 15.38 -17.41
CA ASN A 122 -1.21 15.44 -18.04
C ASN A 122 -1.22 16.47 -19.18
N THR A 123 -0.39 17.50 -19.08
CA THR A 123 -0.28 18.56 -20.09
C THR A 123 1.02 18.46 -20.83
N LEU A 124 0.97 18.22 -22.16
CA LEU A 124 2.11 18.25 -23.06
C LEU A 124 2.40 19.69 -23.50
N LYS A 125 3.61 20.19 -23.27
CA LYS A 125 4.07 21.51 -23.78
C LYS A 125 4.50 21.45 -25.25
N ALA A 126 4.64 20.26 -25.83
CA ALA A 126 5.03 20.00 -27.22
C ALA A 126 6.31 20.73 -27.66
N LYS A 127 7.36 20.69 -26.83
CA LYS A 127 8.65 21.34 -27.10
C LYS A 127 9.29 20.83 -28.37
N THR A 128 9.86 21.74 -29.15
CA THR A 128 10.55 21.47 -30.41
C THR A 128 12.00 21.97 -30.38
N LEU A 129 12.81 21.42 -31.27
CA LEU A 129 14.12 21.95 -31.65
C LEU A 129 14.07 22.24 -33.14
N THR A 130 14.65 23.37 -33.55
CA THR A 130 14.84 23.69 -34.96
C THR A 130 16.06 22.92 -35.48
N ILE A 131 15.80 21.97 -36.37
CA ILE A 131 16.82 21.10 -36.97
C ILE A 131 17.02 21.47 -38.42
N GLY A 132 18.28 21.64 -38.84
CA GLY A 132 18.65 22.10 -40.19
C GLY A 132 18.90 23.62 -40.26
N THR A 133 19.17 24.11 -41.45
CA THR A 133 19.47 25.53 -41.72
C THR A 133 18.74 26.00 -42.97
N GLY A 134 18.46 27.31 -43.06
CA GLY A 134 17.80 27.92 -44.21
C GLY A 134 16.43 27.28 -44.52
N ALA A 135 16.15 27.05 -45.80
CA ALA A 135 14.89 26.46 -46.24
C ALA A 135 14.68 24.99 -45.85
N ALA A 136 15.72 24.30 -45.39
CA ALA A 136 15.66 22.93 -44.88
C ALA A 136 15.46 22.86 -43.32
N ALA A 137 15.39 23.99 -42.66
CA ALA A 137 15.12 24.03 -41.22
C ALA A 137 13.68 23.62 -40.91
N ALA A 138 13.49 22.77 -39.89
CA ALA A 138 12.18 22.35 -39.42
C ALA A 138 12.15 22.28 -37.89
N ASP A 139 11.03 22.68 -37.30
CA ASP A 139 10.80 22.53 -35.88
C ASP A 139 10.29 21.11 -35.61
N VAL A 140 11.11 20.30 -34.96
CA VAL A 140 10.86 18.90 -34.67
C VAL A 140 10.63 18.70 -33.18
N ALA A 141 9.53 18.02 -32.82
CA ALA A 141 9.19 17.75 -31.43
C ALA A 141 10.23 16.79 -30.78
N ILE A 142 10.64 17.11 -29.56
CA ILE A 142 11.56 16.25 -28.80
C ILE A 142 10.83 14.99 -28.28
N PRO A 143 11.50 13.83 -28.19
CA PRO A 143 10.91 12.57 -27.75
C PRO A 143 10.83 12.43 -26.21
N LEU A 144 11.26 13.44 -25.45
CA LEU A 144 11.50 13.35 -24.00
C LEU A 144 10.41 14.08 -23.21
N THR A 145 10.09 13.58 -22.00
CA THR A 145 9.18 14.25 -21.07
C THR A 145 9.81 15.45 -20.35
N GLN A 146 11.13 15.55 -20.35
CA GLN A 146 11.91 16.73 -19.93
C GLN A 146 13.22 16.83 -20.69
N PHE A 147 13.74 18.03 -20.79
CA PHE A 147 15.01 18.34 -21.44
C PHE A 147 15.73 19.45 -20.66
N GLY A 148 16.70 19.04 -19.82
CA GLY A 148 17.42 19.90 -18.90
C GLY A 148 17.10 19.63 -17.44
N GLN A 149 17.72 20.38 -16.53
CA GLN A 149 17.52 20.21 -15.09
C GLN A 149 16.13 20.68 -14.64
N VAL A 150 15.56 19.94 -13.68
CA VAL A 150 14.28 20.20 -13.05
C VAL A 150 14.51 20.37 -11.56
N THR A 151 14.42 21.61 -11.08
CA THR A 151 14.72 21.99 -9.69
C THR A 151 13.54 22.71 -9.01
N ALA A 152 12.47 23.02 -9.76
CA ALA A 152 11.31 23.73 -9.27
C ALA A 152 10.02 23.23 -9.94
N PRO A 153 8.85 23.44 -9.31
CA PRO A 153 7.55 23.22 -9.96
C PRO A 153 7.46 24.00 -11.27
N ASN A 154 6.86 23.40 -12.29
CA ASN A 154 6.70 23.99 -13.62
C ASN A 154 8.02 24.42 -14.32
N ALA A 155 9.16 23.82 -13.94
CA ALA A 155 10.44 24.11 -14.55
C ALA A 155 10.36 24.17 -16.09
N ALA A 156 11.12 25.10 -16.69
CA ALA A 156 11.15 25.27 -18.15
C ALA A 156 11.60 23.99 -18.87
N ALA A 157 12.40 23.16 -18.23
CA ALA A 157 12.86 21.87 -18.77
C ALA A 157 11.74 20.83 -18.94
N LEU A 158 10.62 20.92 -18.22
CA LEU A 158 9.50 19.98 -18.33
C LEU A 158 8.81 20.12 -19.70
N ASN A 159 8.61 19.00 -20.40
CA ASN A 159 7.81 18.89 -21.60
C ASN A 159 6.42 18.30 -21.31
N VAL A 160 6.29 17.52 -20.24
CA VAL A 160 4.99 17.05 -19.71
C VAL A 160 4.87 17.45 -18.25
N ASN A 161 3.81 18.14 -17.90
CA ASN A 161 3.44 18.47 -16.54
C ASN A 161 2.29 17.57 -16.10
N GLU A 162 2.39 17.00 -14.91
CA GLU A 162 1.31 16.30 -14.25
C GLU A 162 0.75 17.18 -13.12
N THR A 163 -0.57 17.38 -13.14
CA THR A 163 -1.29 18.15 -12.13
C THR A 163 -2.46 17.34 -11.59
N PHE A 164 -2.97 17.74 -10.43
CA PHE A 164 -4.11 17.07 -9.83
C PHE A 164 -5.00 18.04 -9.06
N GLN A 165 -6.24 17.60 -8.83
CA GLN A 165 -7.22 18.25 -7.95
C GLN A 165 -7.71 17.22 -6.94
N VAL A 166 -8.13 17.70 -5.75
CA VAL A 166 -8.74 16.88 -4.72
C VAL A 166 -10.09 17.47 -4.36
N THR A 167 -11.14 16.66 -4.47
CA THR A 167 -12.51 17.05 -4.07
C THR A 167 -12.93 16.30 -2.82
N LEU A 168 -13.34 17.00 -1.78
CA LEU A 168 -14.02 16.39 -0.64
C LEU A 168 -15.51 16.23 -0.97
N VAL A 169 -15.99 14.98 -0.87
CA VAL A 169 -17.40 14.62 -0.95
C VAL A 169 -17.88 14.21 0.43
N ARG A 170 -18.99 14.78 0.90
CA ARG A 170 -19.63 14.38 2.15
C ARG A 170 -20.89 13.57 1.87
N GLY A 171 -21.00 12.40 2.53
CA GLY A 171 -21.99 11.38 2.23
C GLY A 171 -21.51 10.41 1.14
N ASP A 172 -22.45 9.78 0.43
CA ASP A 172 -22.13 8.82 -0.63
C ASP A 172 -21.19 9.42 -1.69
N ARG A 173 -20.13 8.70 -2.03
CA ARG A 173 -19.06 9.16 -2.93
C ARG A 173 -19.51 9.54 -4.34
N ARG A 174 -20.70 9.10 -4.78
CA ARG A 174 -21.25 9.43 -6.13
C ARG A 174 -22.30 10.52 -6.09
N THR A 175 -23.13 10.56 -5.05
CA THR A 175 -24.29 11.46 -4.94
C THR A 175 -24.17 12.50 -3.84
N GLY A 176 -23.19 12.38 -2.95
CA GLY A 176 -22.99 13.28 -1.82
C GLY A 176 -22.62 14.72 -2.20
N THR A 177 -22.52 15.58 -1.20
CA THR A 177 -22.28 17.02 -1.35
C THR A 177 -20.84 17.30 -1.77
N ARG A 178 -20.68 18.03 -2.88
CA ARG A 178 -19.40 18.45 -3.48
C ARG A 178 -19.23 19.97 -3.56
N THR A 179 -20.04 20.72 -2.84
CA THR A 179 -20.06 22.19 -2.92
C THR A 179 -19.79 22.82 -1.54
N ALA A 180 -19.20 23.99 -1.56
CA ALA A 180 -18.99 24.80 -0.34
C ALA A 180 -20.33 25.09 0.36
N PRO A 181 -20.34 25.25 1.69
CA PRO A 181 -19.15 25.31 2.54
C PRO A 181 -18.65 23.94 3.03
N THR A 182 -19.40 22.86 2.88
CA THR A 182 -19.10 21.58 3.54
C THR A 182 -18.38 20.57 2.67
N GLY A 183 -18.53 20.64 1.33
CA GLY A 183 -17.83 19.83 0.35
C GLY A 183 -17.17 20.70 -0.73
N GLY A 184 -16.42 20.09 -1.64
CA GLY A 184 -15.81 20.76 -2.77
C GLY A 184 -14.31 20.59 -2.90
N LEU A 185 -13.69 21.40 -3.76
CA LEU A 185 -12.26 21.35 -4.02
C LEU A 185 -11.45 21.79 -2.79
N LEU A 186 -10.39 21.03 -2.47
CA LEU A 186 -9.34 21.53 -1.60
C LEU A 186 -8.60 22.67 -2.30
N THR A 187 -8.20 23.68 -1.54
CA THR A 187 -7.45 24.83 -2.05
C THR A 187 -6.14 25.01 -1.31
N ASN A 188 -5.12 25.45 -2.02
CA ASN A 188 -3.86 25.85 -1.39
C ASN A 188 -4.13 27.00 -0.40
N ALA A 189 -3.69 26.85 0.83
CA ALA A 189 -3.85 27.88 1.86
C ALA A 189 -3.12 29.18 1.49
N THR A 190 -2.09 29.08 0.65
CA THR A 190 -1.41 30.22 0.05
C THR A 190 -1.88 30.39 -1.40
N GLY A 191 -2.57 31.50 -1.70
CA GLY A 191 -3.01 31.85 -3.04
C GLY A 191 -4.30 31.19 -3.55
N GLY A 192 -4.91 30.25 -2.80
CA GLY A 192 -6.26 29.73 -3.06
C GLY A 192 -6.41 28.81 -4.28
N ALA A 193 -5.33 28.41 -4.97
CA ALA A 193 -5.39 27.53 -6.13
C ALA A 193 -5.93 26.14 -5.75
N SER A 194 -6.78 25.56 -6.61
CA SER A 194 -7.33 24.21 -6.44
C SER A 194 -6.68 23.18 -7.35
N VAL A 195 -5.73 23.59 -8.19
CA VAL A 195 -4.90 22.71 -9.03
C VAL A 195 -3.50 22.68 -8.46
N PHE A 196 -3.01 21.48 -8.19
CA PHE A 196 -1.70 21.24 -7.60
C PHE A 196 -0.78 20.58 -8.61
N ALA A 197 0.50 20.97 -8.62
CA ALA A 197 1.51 20.29 -9.43
C ALA A 197 1.98 19.02 -8.71
N LYS A 198 2.14 17.91 -9.46
CA LYS A 198 2.82 16.72 -9.00
C LYS A 198 4.31 16.81 -9.40
N PRO A 199 5.28 16.49 -8.53
CA PRO A 199 6.67 16.41 -8.94
C PRO A 199 6.85 15.35 -10.03
N SER A 200 7.77 15.62 -10.96
CA SER A 200 8.22 14.60 -11.91
C SER A 200 8.86 13.44 -11.17
N ASP A 201 8.75 12.24 -11.73
CA ASP A 201 9.38 11.06 -11.18
C ASP A 201 10.91 11.20 -11.19
N HIS A 202 11.61 10.52 -10.27
CA HIS A 202 13.05 10.63 -10.10
C HIS A 202 13.80 9.84 -11.17
N ILE A 203 13.92 10.42 -12.35
CA ILE A 203 14.54 9.77 -13.51
C ILE A 203 16.07 9.66 -13.42
N GLY A 204 16.70 10.50 -12.62
CA GLY A 204 18.15 10.49 -12.42
C GLY A 204 18.68 11.77 -11.81
N THR A 205 19.88 11.66 -11.22
CA THR A 205 20.52 12.74 -10.45
C THR A 205 21.03 13.89 -11.32
N LYS A 206 21.27 13.67 -12.62
CA LYS A 206 21.64 14.77 -13.54
C LYS A 206 20.46 15.69 -13.83
N THR A 207 19.26 15.13 -13.98
CA THR A 207 18.05 15.92 -14.25
C THR A 207 17.48 16.52 -12.97
N ILE A 208 17.46 15.77 -11.87
CA ILE A 208 16.95 16.22 -10.57
C ILE A 208 18.05 15.95 -9.52
N PRO A 209 19.03 16.86 -9.37
CA PRO A 209 20.17 16.64 -8.50
C PRO A 209 19.83 16.51 -7.02
N ASP A 210 18.82 17.27 -6.57
CA ASP A 210 18.24 17.20 -5.21
C ASP A 210 16.76 16.90 -5.32
N TYR A 211 16.42 15.60 -5.39
CA TYR A 211 15.02 15.21 -5.46
C TYR A 211 14.25 15.53 -4.17
N ALA A 212 14.88 15.42 -3.01
CA ALA A 212 14.23 15.70 -1.73
C ALA A 212 13.80 17.17 -1.64
N GLY A 213 14.70 18.11 -1.95
CA GLY A 213 14.42 19.54 -1.99
C GLY A 213 13.42 19.93 -3.08
N TYR A 214 13.51 19.30 -4.26
CA TYR A 214 12.52 19.49 -5.33
C TYR A 214 11.13 19.01 -4.92
N ALA A 215 11.01 17.81 -4.36
CA ALA A 215 9.73 17.25 -3.94
C ALA A 215 9.12 18.01 -2.75
N ALA A 216 9.94 18.54 -1.85
CA ALA A 216 9.47 19.36 -0.72
C ALA A 216 8.70 20.61 -1.18
N GLN A 217 9.01 21.18 -2.35
CA GLN A 217 8.28 22.30 -2.94
C GLN A 217 6.86 21.93 -3.41
N HIS A 218 6.51 20.64 -3.41
CA HIS A 218 5.18 20.13 -3.77
C HIS A 218 4.41 19.62 -2.54
N ILE A 219 4.87 19.97 -1.33
CA ILE A 219 4.09 19.78 -0.10
C ILE A 219 3.27 21.03 0.11
N TYR A 220 1.96 20.89 -0.01
CA TYR A 220 1.02 22.02 0.06
C TYR A 220 0.32 22.06 1.42
N SER A 221 0.22 23.26 2.01
CA SER A 221 -0.76 23.52 3.06
C SER A 221 -2.11 23.75 2.39
N VAL A 222 -3.16 23.05 2.83
CA VAL A 222 -4.45 23.07 2.14
C VAL A 222 -5.61 23.42 3.07
N ASN A 223 -6.54 24.25 2.57
CA ASN A 223 -7.84 24.43 3.16
C ASN A 223 -8.76 23.30 2.72
N ILE A 224 -9.44 22.71 3.67
CA ILE A 224 -10.36 21.58 3.46
C ILE A 224 -11.78 22.09 3.72
N PRO A 225 -12.71 22.00 2.76
CA PRO A 225 -14.07 22.53 2.91
C PRO A 225 -14.79 21.98 4.16
N GLY A 226 -15.36 22.88 4.95
CA GLY A 226 -16.07 22.54 6.18
C GLY A 226 -15.18 22.08 7.35
N CYS A 227 -13.86 22.26 7.25
CA CYS A 227 -12.91 21.96 8.31
C CYS A 227 -12.31 23.23 8.92
N THR A 228 -12.02 23.19 10.21
CA THR A 228 -11.25 24.25 10.89
C THR A 228 -9.77 23.85 10.89
N GLY A 229 -8.89 24.78 10.52
CA GLY A 229 -7.46 24.53 10.36
C GLY A 229 -7.09 24.04 8.96
N THR A 230 -5.78 23.97 8.72
CA THR A 230 -5.22 23.54 7.43
C THR A 230 -4.65 22.14 7.52
N GLY A 231 -4.80 21.35 6.44
CA GLY A 231 -4.12 20.08 6.24
C GLY A 231 -2.80 20.23 5.48
N LYS A 232 -2.14 19.09 5.25
CA LYS A 232 -1.01 18.97 4.32
C LYS A 232 -1.37 18.00 3.19
N LEU A 233 -0.91 18.28 1.98
CA LEU A 233 -1.17 17.49 0.78
C LEU A 233 0.12 17.30 -0.01
N PHE A 234 0.40 16.05 -0.38
CA PHE A 234 1.49 15.68 -1.28
C PHE A 234 1.05 14.54 -2.18
N VAL A 235 1.38 14.61 -3.46
CA VAL A 235 1.27 13.48 -4.39
C VAL A 235 2.57 13.39 -5.17
N GLY A 236 3.19 12.20 -5.20
CA GLY A 236 4.43 12.01 -5.94
C GLY A 236 5.02 10.63 -5.77
N GLN A 237 6.05 10.35 -6.59
CA GLN A 237 6.82 9.12 -6.47
C GLN A 237 7.58 9.08 -5.14
N ARG A 238 7.56 7.92 -4.49
CA ARG A 238 8.27 7.61 -3.25
C ARG A 238 8.91 6.24 -3.34
N LYS A 239 9.96 6.00 -2.55
CA LYS A 239 10.44 4.64 -2.32
C LYS A 239 9.27 3.84 -1.72
N ASP A 240 9.06 2.61 -2.20
CA ASP A 240 8.05 1.74 -1.63
C ASP A 240 8.32 1.55 -0.12
N PRO A 241 7.42 1.99 0.77
CA PRO A 241 7.66 1.88 2.20
C PRO A 241 7.43 0.47 2.74
N PHE A 242 6.73 -0.39 2.02
CA PHE A 242 6.48 -1.77 2.41
C PHE A 242 7.72 -2.62 2.21
N ALA A 243 8.01 -3.49 3.17
CA ALA A 243 9.13 -4.43 3.10
C ALA A 243 8.60 -5.84 3.33
N VAL A 244 9.09 -6.80 2.54
CA VAL A 244 8.64 -8.18 2.59
C VAL A 244 9.66 -9.11 1.95
N ASN A 245 9.81 -10.31 2.52
CA ASN A 245 10.48 -11.43 1.89
C ASN A 245 9.44 -12.31 1.19
N LEU A 246 9.24 -12.08 -0.10
CA LEU A 246 8.22 -12.78 -0.90
C LEU A 246 8.50 -14.26 -1.04
N GLY A 247 9.77 -14.67 -1.14
CA GLY A 247 10.15 -16.06 -1.23
C GLY A 247 9.61 -16.87 -0.05
N VAL A 248 9.65 -16.31 1.14
CA VAL A 248 9.11 -16.98 2.34
C VAL A 248 7.58 -16.94 2.40
N ILE A 249 6.94 -15.87 1.91
CA ILE A 249 5.49 -15.67 2.04
C ILE A 249 4.72 -16.28 0.85
N PHE A 250 5.12 -15.97 -0.38
CA PHE A 250 4.36 -16.35 -1.58
C PHE A 250 4.93 -17.55 -2.32
N ASP A 251 6.22 -17.81 -2.16
CA ASP A 251 6.89 -18.98 -2.70
C ASP A 251 7.12 -20.04 -1.60
N LEU A 252 6.06 -20.34 -0.87
CA LEU A 252 6.07 -21.29 0.25
C LEU A 252 6.60 -22.68 -0.13
N ILE A 253 6.61 -22.99 -1.42
CA ILE A 253 7.08 -24.29 -1.96
C ILE A 253 8.56 -24.23 -2.34
N ASN A 254 9.11 -23.03 -2.59
CA ASN A 254 10.48 -22.81 -3.05
C ASN A 254 11.34 -22.10 -2.00
N VAL A 255 11.22 -22.46 -0.75
CA VAL A 255 12.11 -21.93 0.29
C VAL A 255 13.56 -22.27 -0.07
N PRO A 256 14.48 -21.28 -0.06
CA PRO A 256 15.83 -21.45 -0.57
C PRO A 256 16.55 -22.66 0.02
N GLY A 257 16.98 -23.57 -0.84
CA GLY A 257 17.81 -24.71 -0.47
C GLY A 257 17.08 -26.03 -0.26
N THR A 258 15.75 -26.12 -0.49
CA THR A 258 15.02 -27.34 -0.23
C THR A 258 14.05 -27.74 -1.33
N ALA A 259 14.12 -29.04 -1.70
CA ALA A 259 12.99 -29.74 -2.29
C ALA A 259 11.92 -30.08 -1.21
N ASP A 260 12.31 -29.99 0.06
CA ASP A 260 11.50 -30.32 1.23
C ASP A 260 11.76 -29.29 2.34
N PHE A 261 10.71 -28.69 2.88
CA PHE A 261 10.78 -27.75 4.01
C PHE A 261 11.45 -28.44 5.21
N THR A 262 12.62 -27.97 5.62
CA THR A 262 13.39 -28.61 6.67
C THR A 262 13.09 -28.02 8.05
N ALA A 263 13.44 -28.77 9.11
CA ALA A 263 13.40 -28.26 10.49
C ALA A 263 14.25 -26.98 10.67
N ALA A 264 15.26 -26.75 9.83
CA ALA A 264 16.09 -25.55 9.86
C ALA A 264 15.34 -24.30 9.45
N GLU A 265 14.41 -24.39 8.51
CA GLU A 265 13.62 -23.24 8.05
C GLU A 265 12.49 -22.89 9.01
N ALA A 266 11.86 -23.89 9.62
CA ALA A 266 10.96 -23.66 10.73
C ALA A 266 11.68 -22.99 11.91
N ALA A 267 12.95 -23.35 12.16
CA ALA A 267 13.78 -22.70 13.16
C ALA A 267 14.10 -21.25 12.78
N PHE A 268 14.35 -20.96 11.49
CA PHE A 268 14.58 -19.60 11.02
C PHE A 268 13.37 -18.69 11.30
N LEU A 269 12.16 -19.08 10.92
CA LEU A 269 10.94 -18.28 11.11
C LEU A 269 10.59 -17.99 12.57
N LEU A 270 11.17 -18.73 13.51
CA LEU A 270 10.95 -18.60 14.95
C LEU A 270 12.17 -18.05 15.73
N ASP A 271 13.30 -17.82 15.05
CA ASP A 271 14.51 -17.28 15.66
C ASP A 271 14.53 -15.75 15.61
N PRO A 272 14.24 -15.04 16.71
CA PRO A 272 14.15 -13.59 16.70
C PRO A 272 15.48 -12.89 16.35
N THR A 273 16.61 -13.62 16.33
CA THR A 273 17.91 -13.09 15.91
C THR A 273 18.04 -13.00 14.38
N GLN A 274 17.18 -13.69 13.63
CA GLN A 274 17.18 -13.77 12.17
C GLN A 274 16.13 -12.85 11.52
N LYS A 275 15.41 -12.04 12.29
CA LYS A 275 14.31 -11.20 11.79
C LYS A 275 14.69 -10.14 10.74
N ASP A 276 15.98 -9.86 10.54
CA ASP A 276 16.52 -8.94 9.52
C ASP A 276 17.63 -9.61 8.69
N ALA A 277 17.60 -10.94 8.58
CA ALA A 277 18.58 -11.72 7.82
C ALA A 277 18.13 -12.06 6.39
N GLY A 278 16.84 -11.87 6.08
CA GLY A 278 16.26 -12.08 4.75
C GLY A 278 16.46 -10.91 3.80
N ALA A 279 15.97 -11.08 2.58
CA ALA A 279 16.03 -10.07 1.54
C ALA A 279 14.67 -9.35 1.40
N ASP A 280 14.65 -8.03 1.48
CA ASP A 280 13.50 -7.21 1.12
C ASP A 280 13.38 -7.14 -0.41
N ASP A 281 12.36 -7.82 -0.96
CA ASP A 281 12.11 -7.88 -2.41
C ASP A 281 11.61 -6.56 -2.99
N LEU A 282 11.11 -5.66 -2.15
CA LEU A 282 10.70 -4.30 -2.53
C LEU A 282 11.79 -3.25 -2.29
N LYS A 283 12.98 -3.66 -1.83
CA LYS A 283 14.09 -2.77 -1.48
C LYS A 283 14.40 -1.74 -2.56
N TYR A 284 14.31 -2.13 -3.82
CA TYR A 284 14.67 -1.30 -4.97
C TYR A 284 13.46 -0.89 -5.82
N LYS A 285 12.27 -0.84 -5.24
CA LYS A 285 11.03 -0.42 -5.91
C LYS A 285 10.56 0.95 -5.42
N ASN A 286 9.91 1.68 -6.32
CA ASN A 286 9.18 2.90 -6.01
C ASN A 286 7.67 2.68 -6.20
N VAL A 287 6.87 3.58 -5.62
CA VAL A 287 5.40 3.68 -5.78
C VAL A 287 5.02 5.14 -6.00
N THR A 288 3.77 5.39 -6.35
CA THR A 288 3.19 6.74 -6.32
C THR A 288 2.30 6.88 -5.11
N SER A 289 2.65 7.80 -4.19
CA SER A 289 1.93 8.04 -2.94
C SER A 289 1.02 9.26 -3.05
N LEU A 290 -0.23 9.10 -2.60
CA LEU A 290 -1.20 10.17 -2.36
C LEU A 290 -1.26 10.36 -0.84
N ALA A 291 -0.58 11.39 -0.31
CA ALA A 291 -0.50 11.68 1.12
C ALA A 291 -1.35 12.90 1.47
N LEU A 292 -2.24 12.75 2.43
CA LEU A 292 -3.14 13.79 2.92
C LEU A 292 -3.17 13.76 4.45
N GLU A 293 -2.86 14.89 5.09
CA GLU A 293 -2.98 15.08 6.52
C GLU A 293 -4.16 16.01 6.80
N VAL A 294 -5.05 15.61 7.72
CA VAL A 294 -6.33 16.28 8.00
C VAL A 294 -6.48 16.49 9.51
N PRO A 295 -6.98 17.64 10.00
CA PRO A 295 -7.35 17.77 11.41
C PRO A 295 -8.31 16.66 11.85
N THR A 296 -8.05 16.03 12.97
CA THR A 296 -8.88 14.92 13.50
C THR A 296 -10.35 15.32 13.63
N SER A 297 -10.61 16.56 14.08
CA SER A 297 -11.97 17.09 14.21
C SER A 297 -12.77 17.17 12.90
N CYS A 298 -12.10 17.09 11.75
CA CYS A 298 -12.75 17.03 10.44
C CYS A 298 -13.18 15.63 10.03
N LEU A 299 -12.55 14.61 10.62
CA LEU A 299 -12.77 13.21 10.29
C LEU A 299 -13.73 12.52 11.26
N THR A 300 -13.79 12.96 12.51
CA THR A 300 -14.64 12.38 13.55
C THR A 300 -16.04 13.00 13.55
N GLN A 301 -17.03 12.25 14.06
CA GLN A 301 -18.41 12.72 14.19
C GLN A 301 -18.94 12.49 15.61
N GLY A 302 -19.46 13.56 16.23
CA GLY A 302 -20.03 13.50 17.58
C GLY A 302 -19.00 13.05 18.62
N THR A 303 -19.30 11.96 19.34
CA THR A 303 -18.41 11.37 20.35
C THR A 303 -17.69 10.11 19.84
N GLU A 304 -17.84 9.74 18.55
CA GLU A 304 -17.11 8.62 17.98
C GLU A 304 -15.65 9.00 17.77
N THR A 305 -14.74 8.23 18.36
CA THR A 305 -13.30 8.42 18.25
C THR A 305 -12.65 7.44 17.27
N VAL A 306 -13.36 6.37 16.93
CA VAL A 306 -12.88 5.37 15.97
C VAL A 306 -13.40 5.71 14.59
N ILE A 307 -12.49 5.89 13.64
CA ILE A 307 -12.81 6.06 12.23
C ILE A 307 -12.37 4.83 11.45
N GLY A 308 -13.17 4.44 10.45
CA GLY A 308 -12.78 3.45 9.44
C GLY A 308 -12.25 4.14 8.20
N GLY A 309 -11.26 3.53 7.52
CA GLY A 309 -10.71 4.07 6.28
C GLY A 309 -10.31 3.00 5.29
N TRP A 310 -10.47 3.29 4.01
CA TRP A 310 -10.01 2.47 2.90
C TRP A 310 -9.74 3.33 1.67
N THR A 311 -8.99 2.79 0.73
CA THR A 311 -8.77 3.43 -0.57
C THR A 311 -9.37 2.62 -1.70
N THR A 312 -9.78 3.31 -2.76
CA THR A 312 -10.29 2.68 -4.00
C THR A 312 -9.79 3.42 -5.23
N ALA A 313 -9.70 2.68 -6.34
CA ALA A 313 -9.61 3.29 -7.65
C ALA A 313 -10.79 2.84 -8.53
N SER A 314 -11.24 3.75 -9.39
CA SER A 314 -12.33 3.50 -10.34
C SER A 314 -11.90 3.88 -11.74
N LEU A 315 -12.29 3.06 -12.72
CA LEU A 315 -12.18 3.35 -14.15
C LEU A 315 -13.54 3.69 -14.74
N ARG A 316 -13.55 4.28 -15.92
CA ARG A 316 -14.78 4.43 -16.70
C ARG A 316 -15.25 3.07 -17.21
N GLN A 317 -16.55 2.89 -17.29
CA GLN A 317 -17.19 1.62 -17.65
C GLN A 317 -16.80 1.10 -19.04
N GLY A 318 -16.49 1.99 -19.96
CA GLY A 318 -16.05 1.64 -21.31
C GLY A 318 -14.84 2.45 -21.77
N THR A 319 -13.96 1.79 -22.52
CA THR A 319 -12.82 2.41 -23.20
C THR A 319 -12.81 1.98 -24.65
N LEU A 320 -12.79 2.96 -25.55
CA LEU A 320 -12.68 2.75 -26.99
C LEU A 320 -11.25 3.09 -27.43
N LEU A 321 -10.57 2.13 -28.01
CA LEU A 321 -9.27 2.35 -28.63
C LEU A 321 -9.43 3.05 -29.99
N SER A 322 -8.59 4.05 -30.25
CA SER A 322 -8.55 4.72 -31.55
C SER A 322 -7.68 3.93 -32.52
N ASN A 323 -8.21 3.61 -33.68
CA ASN A 323 -7.43 3.04 -34.79
C ASN A 323 -6.55 4.08 -35.52
N ALA A 324 -6.73 5.38 -35.22
CA ALA A 324 -5.98 6.49 -35.78
C ALA A 324 -5.75 7.57 -34.69
N PRO A 325 -4.85 7.31 -33.70
CA PRO A 325 -4.58 8.28 -32.66
C PRO A 325 -4.10 9.62 -33.23
N LYS A 326 -4.64 10.72 -32.71
CA LYS A 326 -4.23 12.07 -33.13
C LYS A 326 -2.89 12.44 -32.52
N LYS A 327 -2.20 13.43 -33.11
CA LYS A 327 -1.03 14.06 -32.47
C LYS A 327 -1.43 14.62 -31.11
N GLY A 328 -0.69 14.24 -30.04
CA GLY A 328 -0.97 14.68 -28.68
C GLY A 328 -0.43 13.68 -27.64
N TYR A 329 -0.83 13.85 -26.39
CA TYR A 329 -0.47 12.98 -25.28
C TYR A 329 -1.70 12.21 -24.81
N GLY A 330 -1.60 10.86 -24.75
CA GLY A 330 -2.72 10.03 -24.29
C GLY A 330 -3.92 9.94 -25.23
N THR A 331 -3.72 10.07 -26.55
CA THR A 331 -4.81 10.14 -27.57
C THR A 331 -5.23 8.79 -28.14
N ALA A 332 -4.64 7.69 -27.63
CA ALA A 332 -4.89 6.34 -28.16
C ALA A 332 -6.25 5.75 -27.75
N ALA A 333 -6.93 6.33 -26.77
CA ALA A 333 -8.19 5.82 -26.25
C ALA A 333 -9.10 6.95 -25.76
N ILE A 334 -10.41 6.66 -25.74
CA ILE A 334 -11.44 7.51 -25.12
C ILE A 334 -12.19 6.65 -24.12
N SER A 335 -12.27 7.10 -22.87
CA SER A 335 -12.99 6.41 -21.80
C SER A 335 -14.28 7.17 -21.44
N GLY A 336 -15.37 6.42 -21.16
CA GLY A 336 -16.67 7.00 -20.85
C GLY A 336 -17.59 6.05 -20.07
N GLY A 337 -18.77 6.54 -19.71
CA GLY A 337 -19.74 5.82 -18.88
C GLY A 337 -19.60 6.14 -17.40
N ALA A 338 -20.23 5.34 -16.53
CA ALA A 338 -20.17 5.45 -15.09
C ALA A 338 -18.78 5.11 -14.55
N TRP A 339 -18.50 5.54 -13.32
CA TRP A 339 -17.33 5.10 -12.58
C TRP A 339 -17.55 3.69 -12.02
N THR A 340 -16.66 2.77 -12.34
CA THR A 340 -16.66 1.38 -11.86
C THR A 340 -15.42 1.16 -10.98
N GLN A 341 -15.64 0.79 -9.73
CA GLN A 341 -14.54 0.45 -8.81
C GLN A 341 -13.84 -0.81 -9.29
N VAL A 342 -12.51 -0.76 -9.38
CA VAL A 342 -11.66 -1.86 -9.88
C VAL A 342 -10.53 -2.23 -8.90
N SER A 343 -10.31 -1.41 -7.88
CA SER A 343 -9.32 -1.66 -6.83
C SER A 343 -9.86 -1.17 -5.49
N ARG A 344 -9.55 -1.90 -4.42
CA ARG A 344 -9.90 -1.57 -3.04
C ARG A 344 -8.85 -2.12 -2.09
N LEU A 345 -8.47 -1.31 -1.10
CA LEU A 345 -7.61 -1.73 -0.01
C LEU A 345 -8.02 -1.04 1.29
N GLY A 346 -8.25 -1.83 2.34
CA GLY A 346 -8.43 -1.38 3.72
C GLY A 346 -7.25 -1.87 4.57
N HIS A 347 -7.37 -3.06 5.17
CA HIS A 347 -6.24 -3.71 5.83
C HIS A 347 -5.20 -4.18 4.82
N PRO A 348 -3.91 -4.11 5.17
CA PRO A 348 -2.85 -4.68 4.36
C PRO A 348 -2.98 -6.21 4.27
N LEU A 349 -2.51 -6.79 3.19
CA LEU A 349 -2.45 -8.23 2.91
C LEU A 349 -3.79 -8.96 2.86
N VAL A 350 -4.93 -8.26 2.98
CA VAL A 350 -6.26 -8.91 2.96
C VAL A 350 -6.52 -9.57 1.61
N ASN A 351 -6.35 -8.83 0.51
CA ASN A 351 -6.62 -9.37 -0.82
C ASN A 351 -5.48 -10.29 -1.30
N GLU A 352 -4.28 -10.18 -0.74
CA GLU A 352 -3.14 -11.04 -1.06
C GLU A 352 -3.23 -12.41 -0.38
N LEU A 353 -3.49 -12.45 0.94
CA LEU A 353 -3.34 -13.63 1.78
C LEU A 353 -4.63 -14.18 2.39
N ILE A 354 -5.67 -13.35 2.52
CA ILE A 354 -6.91 -13.74 3.20
C ILE A 354 -8.00 -14.10 2.19
N ILE A 355 -8.27 -13.21 1.22
CA ILE A 355 -9.29 -13.46 0.19
C ILE A 355 -8.82 -14.53 -0.78
N GLY A 356 -9.63 -15.56 -0.97
CA GLY A 356 -9.34 -16.65 -1.91
C GLY A 356 -9.31 -16.16 -3.36
N LEU A 357 -8.44 -16.78 -4.18
CA LEU A 357 -8.21 -16.39 -5.57
C LEU A 357 -9.50 -16.18 -6.41
N PRO A 358 -10.54 -17.00 -6.29
CA PRO A 358 -11.77 -16.81 -7.07
C PRO A 358 -12.52 -15.51 -6.77
N ASP A 359 -12.35 -14.94 -5.59
CA ASP A 359 -13.10 -13.77 -5.13
C ASP A 359 -12.27 -12.47 -5.07
N LYS A 360 -10.99 -12.47 -5.48
CA LYS A 360 -10.12 -11.30 -5.41
C LYS A 360 -10.62 -10.11 -6.23
N ASP A 361 -11.06 -10.33 -7.46
CA ASP A 361 -11.67 -9.28 -8.30
C ASP A 361 -13.02 -8.81 -7.72
N LYS A 362 -13.81 -9.73 -7.14
CA LYS A 362 -15.07 -9.40 -6.47
C LYS A 362 -14.82 -8.53 -5.23
N PHE A 363 -13.75 -8.80 -4.47
CA PHE A 363 -13.34 -7.96 -3.34
C PHE A 363 -12.99 -6.55 -3.82
N ASN A 364 -12.17 -6.41 -4.85
CA ASN A 364 -11.81 -5.14 -5.44
C ASN A 364 -13.02 -4.33 -5.94
N GLY A 365 -14.05 -4.99 -6.44
CA GLY A 365 -15.30 -4.37 -6.90
C GLY A 365 -16.37 -4.12 -5.81
N SER A 366 -16.18 -4.67 -4.60
CA SER A 366 -17.19 -4.63 -3.53
C SER A 366 -17.08 -3.38 -2.65
N LYS A 367 -18.21 -3.02 -1.99
CA LYS A 367 -18.23 -2.03 -0.90
C LYS A 367 -18.09 -2.73 0.46
N PRO A 368 -17.46 -2.11 1.48
CA PRO A 368 -17.26 -2.69 2.82
C PRO A 368 -18.54 -3.24 3.46
N ILE A 369 -19.67 -2.58 3.29
CA ILE A 369 -20.95 -2.98 3.86
C ILE A 369 -21.40 -4.40 3.44
N ASN A 370 -20.81 -4.96 2.40
CA ASN A 370 -21.13 -6.30 1.89
C ASN A 370 -20.14 -7.39 2.34
N ASP A 371 -19.06 -7.03 3.04
CA ASP A 371 -17.95 -7.95 3.32
C ASP A 371 -18.34 -9.11 4.22
N GLY A 372 -19.12 -8.84 5.27
CA GLY A 372 -19.63 -9.89 6.15
C GLY A 372 -20.41 -10.96 5.40
N ALA A 373 -21.21 -10.58 4.41
CA ALA A 373 -21.98 -11.51 3.59
C ALA A 373 -21.13 -12.22 2.52
N ASN A 374 -20.12 -11.52 1.96
CA ASN A 374 -19.36 -12.04 0.84
C ASN A 374 -18.10 -12.81 1.25
N PHE A 375 -17.41 -12.38 2.33
CA PHE A 375 -16.03 -12.79 2.59
C PHE A 375 -15.77 -13.28 4.02
N ALA A 376 -16.77 -13.28 4.92
CA ALA A 376 -16.57 -13.71 6.31
C ALA A 376 -15.90 -15.09 6.44
N PRO A 377 -16.20 -16.13 5.61
CA PRO A 377 -15.54 -17.43 5.71
C PRO A 377 -14.02 -17.37 5.57
N TYR A 378 -13.47 -16.46 4.77
CA TYR A 378 -12.01 -16.29 4.63
C TYR A 378 -11.34 -15.77 5.91
N VAL A 379 -12.10 -15.04 6.74
CA VAL A 379 -11.62 -14.49 8.02
C VAL A 379 -11.90 -15.47 9.17
N THR A 380 -13.08 -16.09 9.20
CA THR A 380 -13.46 -17.02 10.27
C THR A 380 -12.75 -18.36 10.17
N ASN A 381 -12.37 -18.77 8.96
CA ASN A 381 -11.71 -20.04 8.64
C ASN A 381 -10.53 -19.80 7.69
N PRO A 382 -9.49 -19.05 8.12
CA PRO A 382 -8.40 -18.67 7.24
C PRO A 382 -7.60 -19.89 6.77
N THR A 383 -7.21 -19.88 5.51
CA THR A 383 -6.39 -20.96 4.93
C THR A 383 -4.90 -20.82 5.24
N LEU A 384 -4.42 -19.60 5.51
CA LEU A 384 -2.99 -19.32 5.69
C LEU A 384 -2.33 -20.16 6.80
N PRO A 385 -2.92 -20.35 8.00
CA PRO A 385 -2.31 -21.21 9.02
C PRO A 385 -2.10 -22.66 8.56
N ALA A 386 -3.08 -23.21 7.82
CA ALA A 386 -2.95 -24.56 7.26
C ALA A 386 -1.91 -24.63 6.13
N LEU A 387 -1.79 -23.57 5.31
CA LEU A 387 -0.74 -23.49 4.29
C LEU A 387 0.66 -23.42 4.92
N VAL A 388 0.81 -22.71 6.05
CA VAL A 388 2.06 -22.72 6.84
C VAL A 388 2.39 -24.12 7.33
N GLU A 389 1.40 -24.88 7.85
CA GLU A 389 1.63 -26.28 8.25
C GLU A 389 2.10 -27.15 7.08
N ILE A 390 1.44 -27.05 5.92
CA ILE A 390 1.79 -27.79 4.71
C ILE A 390 3.22 -27.43 4.27
N ALA A 391 3.52 -26.14 4.21
CA ALA A 391 4.85 -25.66 3.81
C ALA A 391 5.95 -26.16 4.75
N LEU A 392 5.68 -26.23 6.05
CA LEU A 392 6.61 -26.72 7.06
C LEU A 392 6.62 -28.26 7.19
N GLY A 393 5.90 -29.01 6.34
CA GLY A 393 5.79 -30.47 6.43
C GLY A 393 5.21 -30.94 7.76
N LYS A 394 4.33 -30.17 8.38
CA LYS A 394 3.74 -30.47 9.70
C LYS A 394 2.36 -31.10 9.57
N PRO A 395 1.96 -31.97 10.52
CA PRO A 395 0.60 -32.49 10.56
C PRO A 395 -0.45 -31.39 10.72
N ALA A 396 -1.62 -31.56 10.10
CA ALA A 396 -2.73 -30.63 10.25
C ALA A 396 -3.11 -30.41 11.73
N GLY A 397 -3.26 -29.16 12.13
CA GLY A 397 -3.60 -28.76 13.50
C GLY A 397 -2.42 -28.80 14.49
N SER A 398 -1.20 -29.03 14.02
CA SER A 398 -0.01 -29.04 14.89
C SER A 398 0.58 -27.65 15.15
N LEU A 399 0.31 -26.68 14.28
CA LEU A 399 0.74 -25.28 14.40
C LEU A 399 -0.43 -24.31 14.27
N ALA A 400 -1.42 -24.63 13.44
CA ALA A 400 -2.59 -23.78 13.23
C ALA A 400 -3.44 -23.67 14.50
N PRO A 401 -3.90 -22.44 14.86
CA PRO A 401 -4.79 -22.24 16.00
C PRO A 401 -6.09 -23.03 15.87
N SER A 402 -6.55 -23.62 16.97
CA SER A 402 -7.74 -24.49 17.02
C SER A 402 -9.05 -23.76 17.27
N ASN A 403 -9.03 -22.44 17.54
CA ASN A 403 -10.23 -21.62 17.80
C ASN A 403 -10.95 -21.26 16.49
N ILE A 404 -11.71 -22.18 15.95
CA ILE A 404 -12.55 -21.95 14.78
C ILE A 404 -14.02 -21.84 15.23
N PRO A 405 -14.78 -20.81 14.79
CA PRO A 405 -14.37 -19.69 13.93
C PRO A 405 -13.40 -18.73 14.63
N ARG A 406 -12.50 -18.13 13.86
CA ARG A 406 -11.44 -17.23 14.34
C ARG A 406 -12.01 -15.86 14.73
N THR A 407 -12.50 -15.76 15.95
CA THR A 407 -13.08 -14.52 16.50
C THR A 407 -12.07 -13.40 16.66
N ASP A 408 -10.81 -13.71 16.93
CA ASP A 408 -9.68 -12.78 16.96
C ASP A 408 -9.45 -12.10 15.61
N LEU A 409 -9.48 -12.84 14.52
CA LEU A 409 -9.34 -12.27 13.18
C LEU A 409 -10.59 -11.48 12.75
N VAL A 410 -11.77 -11.91 13.17
CA VAL A 410 -13.01 -11.13 12.97
C VAL A 410 -12.89 -9.75 13.63
N THR A 411 -12.37 -9.68 14.86
CA THR A 411 -12.18 -8.39 15.55
C THR A 411 -11.07 -7.57 14.90
N THR A 412 -10.06 -8.17 14.33
CA THR A 412 -9.00 -7.45 13.62
C THR A 412 -9.50 -6.86 12.31
N PHE A 413 -10.08 -7.70 11.45
CA PHE A 413 -10.37 -7.32 10.06
C PHE A 413 -11.78 -6.73 9.86
N LEU A 414 -12.77 -7.14 10.64
CA LEU A 414 -14.17 -6.89 10.30
C LEU A 414 -14.92 -6.00 11.30
N THR A 415 -14.61 -6.04 12.59
CA THR A 415 -15.43 -5.34 13.61
C THR A 415 -14.66 -4.35 14.47
N GLY A 416 -13.35 -4.43 14.47
CA GLY A 416 -12.48 -3.71 15.41
C GLY A 416 -12.34 -4.44 16.76
N ILE A 417 -11.22 -4.23 17.44
CA ILE A 417 -10.88 -4.85 18.73
C ILE A 417 -11.65 -4.10 19.84
N PRO A 418 -12.44 -4.81 20.68
CA PRO A 418 -13.20 -4.20 21.75
C PRO A 418 -12.35 -3.36 22.70
N GLY A 419 -12.78 -2.12 22.96
CA GLY A 419 -12.07 -1.18 23.82
C GLY A 419 -10.84 -0.51 23.18
N VAL A 420 -10.46 -0.87 21.95
CA VAL A 420 -9.31 -0.29 21.24
C VAL A 420 -9.75 0.34 19.92
N THR A 421 -10.18 -0.46 18.96
CA THR A 421 -10.50 0.00 17.60
C THR A 421 -11.93 -0.33 17.18
N GLN A 422 -12.76 -0.86 18.06
CA GLN A 422 -14.16 -1.17 17.76
C GLN A 422 -15.01 0.12 17.81
N PRO A 423 -15.70 0.50 16.72
CA PRO A 423 -16.67 1.60 16.75
C PRO A 423 -17.80 1.35 17.73
N ARG A 424 -18.31 2.41 18.36
CA ARG A 424 -19.40 2.32 19.33
C ARG A 424 -20.66 1.65 18.78
N LEU A 425 -20.91 1.81 17.49
CA LEU A 425 -22.09 1.24 16.83
C LEU A 425 -22.15 -0.29 16.97
N PHE A 426 -21.00 -0.99 16.91
CA PHE A 426 -20.96 -2.44 17.15
C PHE A 426 -21.38 -2.86 18.57
N VAL A 427 -21.33 -1.95 19.53
CA VAL A 427 -21.77 -2.20 20.91
C VAL A 427 -23.25 -1.83 21.10
N THR A 428 -23.71 -0.78 20.42
CA THR A 428 -25.05 -0.19 20.64
C THR A 428 -26.12 -0.72 19.67
N ASP A 429 -25.72 -1.22 18.51
CA ASP A 429 -26.62 -1.79 17.50
C ASP A 429 -26.14 -3.18 17.03
N PRO A 430 -26.81 -4.26 17.49
CA PRO A 430 -26.43 -5.63 17.12
C PRO A 430 -26.68 -5.96 15.64
N THR A 431 -27.31 -5.07 14.88
CA THR A 431 -27.51 -5.24 13.43
C THR A 431 -26.37 -4.69 12.59
N THR A 432 -25.37 -4.05 13.23
CA THR A 432 -24.17 -3.55 12.58
C THR A 432 -23.43 -4.66 11.87
N LYS A 433 -23.16 -4.46 10.59
CA LYS A 433 -22.55 -5.49 9.74
C LYS A 433 -21.02 -5.48 9.86
N PRO A 434 -20.40 -6.66 9.88
CA PRO A 434 -18.95 -6.77 9.76
C PRO A 434 -18.46 -6.22 8.41
N THR A 435 -17.43 -5.36 8.45
CA THR A 435 -16.91 -4.64 7.29
C THR A 435 -15.39 -4.61 7.32
N GLU A 436 -14.74 -4.94 6.23
CA GLU A 436 -13.29 -4.84 6.10
C GLU A 436 -12.89 -3.39 5.82
N MET A 437 -12.12 -2.81 6.70
CA MET A 437 -11.49 -1.50 6.59
C MET A 437 -10.48 -1.30 7.70
N LEU A 438 -9.45 -0.50 7.43
CA LEU A 438 -8.51 -0.08 8.47
C LEU A 438 -9.21 0.82 9.50
N ARG A 439 -9.10 0.51 10.78
CA ARG A 439 -9.73 1.30 11.86
C ARG A 439 -8.67 2.01 12.69
N LEU A 440 -8.94 3.28 12.98
CA LEU A 440 -8.06 4.13 13.79
C LEU A 440 -8.86 4.75 14.95
N ASN A 441 -8.43 4.49 16.17
CA ASN A 441 -8.91 5.23 17.35
C ASN A 441 -8.10 6.51 17.49
N THR A 442 -8.70 7.62 17.14
CA THR A 442 -8.08 8.94 17.16
C THR A 442 -7.82 9.48 18.58
N ALA A 443 -8.40 8.87 19.60
CA ALA A 443 -8.16 9.21 21.01
C ALA A 443 -6.89 8.57 21.58
N ILE A 444 -6.31 7.56 20.91
CA ILE A 444 -5.02 6.99 21.29
C ILE A 444 -3.91 7.93 20.81
N ALA A 445 -3.09 8.40 21.74
CA ALA A 445 -2.02 9.35 21.44
C ALA A 445 -1.00 8.78 20.43
N PRO A 446 -0.49 9.59 19.49
CA PRO A 446 0.58 9.16 18.59
C PRO A 446 1.88 8.90 19.35
N VAL A 447 2.65 7.92 18.85
CA VAL A 447 3.97 7.58 19.40
C VAL A 447 5.06 8.14 18.47
N PRO A 448 6.08 8.84 19.01
CA PRO A 448 7.20 9.36 18.23
C PRO A 448 7.86 8.26 17.40
N TYR A 449 8.31 8.59 16.19
CA TYR A 449 8.90 7.63 15.25
C TYR A 449 9.96 6.70 15.87
N ALA A 450 10.89 7.26 16.65
CA ALA A 450 11.97 6.50 17.29
C ALA A 450 11.51 5.56 18.42
N SER A 451 10.27 5.69 18.89
CA SER A 451 9.71 4.89 19.99
C SER A 451 8.63 3.91 19.53
N GLN A 452 8.37 3.84 18.23
CA GLN A 452 7.36 2.93 17.67
C GLN A 452 7.82 1.47 17.79
N ASN A 453 6.89 0.61 18.20
CA ASN A 453 7.13 -0.83 18.24
C ASN A 453 6.84 -1.45 16.86
N ARG A 454 7.76 -2.28 16.34
CA ARG A 454 7.59 -2.94 15.05
C ARG A 454 6.34 -3.82 14.97
N LEU A 455 5.98 -4.51 16.08
CA LEU A 455 4.76 -5.33 16.18
C LEU A 455 3.50 -4.49 16.49
N GLY A 456 3.57 -3.17 16.35
CA GLY A 456 2.43 -2.27 16.48
C GLY A 456 1.66 -2.45 17.80
N LEU A 457 0.32 -2.51 17.69
CA LEU A 457 -0.58 -2.72 18.84
C LEU A 457 -0.24 -3.99 19.63
N LEU A 458 0.09 -5.09 18.95
CA LEU A 458 0.40 -6.35 19.62
C LEU A 458 1.66 -6.22 20.49
N GLY A 459 2.71 -5.58 19.97
CA GLY A 459 3.90 -5.25 20.76
C GLY A 459 3.59 -4.32 21.93
N GLY A 460 2.64 -3.39 21.75
CA GLY A 460 2.10 -2.53 22.78
C GLY A 460 1.39 -3.32 23.89
N LEU A 461 0.53 -4.26 23.55
CA LEU A 461 -0.19 -5.11 24.51
C LEU A 461 0.78 -5.97 25.36
N LEU A 462 1.86 -6.44 24.75
CA LEU A 462 2.89 -7.25 25.42
C LEU A 462 3.79 -6.42 26.35
N SER A 463 3.97 -5.13 26.07
CA SER A 463 4.84 -4.22 26.83
C SER A 463 4.14 -3.59 28.05
N GLY A 464 2.87 -3.90 28.28
CA GLY A 464 2.08 -3.36 29.39
C GLY A 464 1.62 -1.90 29.17
N PRO A 465 1.32 -1.14 30.24
CA PRO A 465 0.60 0.14 30.15
C PRO A 465 1.34 1.26 29.42
N ASN A 466 2.64 1.11 29.20
CA ASN A 466 3.45 2.05 28.42
C ASN A 466 3.73 1.55 26.99
N GLY A 467 3.02 0.52 26.53
CA GLY A 467 3.18 -0.06 25.22
C GLY A 467 2.67 0.85 24.09
N ASP A 468 3.09 0.55 22.88
CA ASP A 468 2.72 1.28 21.66
C ASP A 468 1.36 0.81 21.15
N LEU A 469 0.28 1.43 21.62
CA LEU A 469 -1.09 1.12 21.18
C LEU A 469 -1.48 1.85 19.89
N ALA A 470 -0.61 2.73 19.35
CA ALA A 470 -0.91 3.53 18.17
C ALA A 470 -0.52 2.84 16.84
N GLY A 471 0.03 1.63 16.90
CA GLY A 471 0.40 0.86 15.70
C GLY A 471 -0.67 -0.12 15.25
N TYR A 472 -0.45 -0.72 14.07
CA TYR A 472 -1.38 -1.67 13.46
C TYR A 472 -1.81 -2.80 14.42
N PRO A 473 -3.11 -3.17 14.48
CA PRO A 473 -4.23 -2.72 13.66
C PRO A 473 -5.00 -1.49 14.17
N ASN A 474 -4.43 -0.67 15.07
CA ASN A 474 -4.95 0.66 15.38
C ASN A 474 -4.45 1.69 14.36
N GLY A 475 -5.08 1.72 13.19
CA GLY A 475 -4.51 2.32 12.01
C GLY A 475 -3.31 1.51 11.47
N ARG A 476 -2.52 2.13 10.60
CA ARG A 476 -1.27 1.57 10.06
C ARG A 476 -0.29 2.71 9.82
N ARG A 477 0.90 2.62 10.42
CA ARG A 477 2.01 3.53 10.17
C ARG A 477 2.99 2.91 9.17
N PRO A 478 3.76 3.69 8.42
CA PRO A 478 4.79 3.15 7.52
C PRO A 478 5.86 2.29 8.21
N ASN A 479 6.04 2.45 9.51
CA ASN A 479 7.04 1.72 10.30
C ASN A 479 6.52 0.43 10.95
N ASP A 480 5.22 0.16 10.89
CA ASP A 480 4.65 -1.08 11.40
C ASP A 480 5.06 -2.26 10.52
N ASP A 481 5.58 -3.31 11.12
CA ASP A 481 6.03 -4.52 10.44
C ASP A 481 4.83 -5.43 10.13
N ILE A 482 4.20 -5.14 9.00
CA ILE A 482 2.90 -5.74 8.65
C ILE A 482 2.99 -7.24 8.43
N VAL A 483 4.07 -7.72 7.83
CA VAL A 483 4.20 -9.15 7.52
C VAL A 483 4.35 -9.93 8.81
N ASP A 484 5.24 -9.51 9.69
CA ASP A 484 5.44 -10.14 10.98
C ASP A 484 4.19 -10.06 11.86
N ILE A 485 3.55 -8.88 11.94
CA ILE A 485 2.28 -8.72 12.69
C ILE A 485 1.21 -9.67 12.16
N SER A 486 1.09 -9.79 10.83
CA SER A 486 0.09 -10.65 10.21
C SER A 486 0.37 -12.13 10.45
N LEU A 487 1.62 -12.58 10.34
CA LEU A 487 2.02 -13.94 10.69
C LEU A 487 1.69 -14.26 12.15
N VAL A 488 2.09 -13.39 13.07
CA VAL A 488 1.79 -13.54 14.50
C VAL A 488 0.28 -13.59 14.75
N ALA A 489 -0.51 -12.71 14.12
CA ALA A 489 -1.95 -12.67 14.30
C ALA A 489 -2.65 -13.93 13.75
N VAL A 490 -2.33 -14.35 12.52
CA VAL A 490 -3.00 -15.54 11.91
C VAL A 490 -2.61 -16.82 12.64
N MET A 491 -1.41 -16.90 13.22
CA MET A 491 -0.96 -18.04 14.01
C MET A 491 -1.39 -17.98 15.49
N GLY A 492 -2.26 -17.02 15.87
CA GLY A 492 -2.95 -16.99 17.17
C GLY A 492 -2.36 -16.06 18.21
N GLY A 493 -1.45 -15.14 17.85
CA GLY A 493 -0.82 -14.22 18.81
C GLY A 493 -1.82 -13.38 19.60
N LEU A 494 -2.94 -12.98 19.01
CA LEU A 494 -4.00 -12.28 19.72
C LEU A 494 -4.67 -13.15 20.79
N CYS A 495 -4.87 -14.45 20.52
CA CYS A 495 -5.43 -15.38 21.51
C CYS A 495 -4.45 -15.66 22.66
N GLN A 496 -3.16 -15.70 22.36
CA GLN A 496 -2.12 -15.77 23.38
C GLN A 496 -2.14 -14.53 24.30
N ALA A 497 -2.29 -13.31 23.72
CA ALA A 497 -2.40 -12.06 24.47
C ALA A 497 -3.72 -11.96 25.26
N ASN A 498 -4.83 -12.48 24.70
CA ASN A 498 -6.14 -12.44 25.33
C ASN A 498 -6.20 -13.23 26.65
N GLY A 499 -5.36 -14.27 26.78
CA GLY A 499 -5.25 -15.10 27.98
C GLY A 499 -6.52 -15.87 28.29
N ASP A 500 -6.50 -16.66 29.36
CA ASP A 500 -7.67 -17.43 29.82
C ASP A 500 -8.78 -16.53 30.40
N ALA A 501 -8.44 -15.31 30.79
CA ALA A 501 -9.38 -14.33 31.34
C ALA A 501 -10.21 -13.61 30.25
N ASN A 502 -9.96 -13.88 28.98
CA ASN A 502 -10.59 -13.18 27.83
C ASN A 502 -10.46 -11.65 27.95
N THR A 503 -9.25 -11.18 28.25
CA THR A 503 -8.93 -9.78 28.63
C THR A 503 -9.38 -8.78 27.59
N TYR A 504 -9.20 -9.10 26.31
CA TYR A 504 -9.55 -8.23 25.16
C TYR A 504 -10.90 -8.60 24.54
N LYS A 505 -11.68 -9.49 25.19
CA LYS A 505 -13.02 -9.92 24.72
C LYS A 505 -13.00 -10.48 23.29
N LEU A 506 -11.95 -11.21 22.94
CA LEU A 506 -11.78 -11.82 21.62
C LEU A 506 -12.55 -13.16 21.45
N GLY A 507 -13.30 -13.58 22.48
CA GLY A 507 -14.07 -14.80 22.51
C GLY A 507 -13.51 -15.85 23.47
N ALA A 508 -14.39 -16.67 24.04
CA ALA A 508 -14.01 -17.67 25.06
C ALA A 508 -13.11 -18.80 24.52
N THR A 509 -13.13 -19.04 23.21
CA THR A 509 -12.28 -20.03 22.54
C THR A 509 -10.90 -19.46 22.17
N CYS A 510 -10.75 -18.13 22.10
CA CYS A 510 -9.50 -17.43 21.80
C CYS A 510 -8.67 -17.30 23.08
N LYS A 511 -7.90 -18.33 23.41
CA LYS A 511 -7.09 -18.46 24.63
C LYS A 511 -5.77 -19.19 24.36
N PRO A 512 -4.77 -19.13 25.24
CA PRO A 512 -3.45 -19.72 25.02
C PRO A 512 -3.47 -21.20 24.64
N SER A 513 -4.37 -22.00 25.22
CA SER A 513 -4.48 -23.42 24.90
C SER A 513 -4.97 -23.73 23.48
N ALA A 514 -5.48 -22.74 22.75
CA ALA A 514 -5.85 -22.87 21.34
C ALA A 514 -4.68 -22.54 20.38
N VAL A 515 -3.53 -22.14 20.89
CA VAL A 515 -2.36 -21.70 20.12
C VAL A 515 -1.21 -22.71 20.29
N PRO A 516 -1.00 -23.65 19.34
CA PRO A 516 0.00 -24.71 19.48
C PRO A 516 1.43 -24.19 19.68
N LEU A 517 1.79 -23.06 19.03
CA LEU A 517 3.09 -22.41 19.22
C LEU A 517 3.28 -21.78 20.61
N GLY A 518 2.19 -21.59 21.38
CA GLY A 518 2.25 -20.89 22.64
C GLY A 518 2.91 -19.51 22.52
N PRO A 519 3.74 -19.08 23.49
CA PRO A 519 4.44 -17.80 23.43
C PRO A 519 5.44 -17.65 22.27
N LEU A 520 5.89 -18.74 21.65
CA LEU A 520 6.81 -18.67 20.50
C LEU A 520 6.16 -18.03 19.29
N VAL A 521 4.82 -17.92 19.24
CA VAL A 521 4.10 -17.22 18.17
C VAL A 521 4.61 -15.79 17.96
N TYR A 522 5.07 -15.12 18.99
CA TYR A 522 5.59 -13.74 18.94
C TYR A 522 6.97 -13.62 18.29
N ASN A 523 7.64 -14.74 18.06
CA ASN A 523 8.93 -14.76 17.38
C ASN A 523 8.78 -14.90 15.86
N LEU A 524 7.57 -15.15 15.36
CA LEU A 524 7.32 -15.31 13.92
C LEU A 524 7.72 -14.05 13.14
N HIS A 525 8.44 -14.27 12.06
CA HIS A 525 8.89 -13.23 11.12
C HIS A 525 9.13 -13.83 9.73
N ASP A 526 9.19 -12.97 8.70
CA ASP A 526 9.56 -13.36 7.34
C ASP A 526 11.06 -13.20 7.05
N GLY A 527 11.82 -12.69 8.01
CA GLY A 527 13.24 -12.39 7.89
C GLY A 527 13.56 -10.97 7.44
N VAL A 528 12.55 -10.10 7.31
CA VAL A 528 12.72 -8.69 6.91
C VAL A 528 12.09 -7.77 7.95
N ASP A 529 12.91 -7.18 8.82
CA ASP A 529 12.43 -6.20 9.81
C ASP A 529 12.13 -4.86 9.11
N GLN A 530 10.86 -4.48 9.07
CA GLN A 530 10.37 -3.23 8.47
C GLN A 530 11.13 -1.99 9.00
N ALA A 531 11.57 -2.00 10.25
CA ALA A 531 12.37 -0.96 10.88
C ALA A 531 13.88 -1.24 10.83
N GLY A 532 14.29 -2.38 10.28
CA GLY A 532 15.66 -2.87 10.28
C GLY A 532 16.62 -2.08 9.40
N PRO A 533 17.93 -2.17 9.68
CA PRO A 533 18.94 -1.45 8.92
C PRO A 533 19.03 -1.91 7.46
N ASN A 534 18.76 -3.18 7.16
CA ASN A 534 18.81 -3.69 5.78
C ASN A 534 17.72 -3.08 4.89
N VAL A 535 16.50 -2.92 5.42
CA VAL A 535 15.38 -2.26 4.74
C VAL A 535 15.66 -0.76 4.58
N ARG A 536 16.10 -0.10 5.65
CA ARG A 536 16.32 1.35 5.68
C ARG A 536 17.54 1.82 4.91
N ALA A 537 18.49 0.95 4.62
CA ALA A 537 19.68 1.28 3.82
C ALA A 537 19.33 1.75 2.39
N ALA A 538 18.22 1.27 1.81
CA ALA A 538 17.80 1.64 0.46
C ALA A 538 16.99 2.95 0.43
N GLY A 539 16.43 3.40 1.56
CA GLY A 539 15.66 4.64 1.66
C GLY A 539 14.92 4.72 3.00
N PRO A 540 15.38 5.57 3.92
CA PRO A 540 14.77 5.69 5.24
C PRO A 540 13.36 6.28 5.14
N LEU A 541 12.47 5.88 6.04
CA LEU A 541 11.23 6.59 6.28
C LEU A 541 11.51 7.96 6.89
N LEU A 542 10.58 8.89 6.73
CA LEU A 542 10.69 10.24 7.27
C LEU A 542 9.99 10.34 8.62
N PRO A 543 10.54 11.09 9.59
CA PRO A 543 9.87 11.33 10.87
C PRO A 543 8.69 12.33 10.78
N GLY A 544 8.48 12.93 9.61
CA GLY A 544 7.43 13.91 9.34
C GLY A 544 6.82 13.76 7.96
N PHE A 545 5.77 14.53 7.69
CA PHE A 545 5.02 14.48 6.44
C PHE A 545 5.92 14.66 5.20
N PRO A 546 5.81 13.82 4.16
CA PRO A 546 4.80 12.80 3.93
C PRO A 546 5.15 11.39 4.49
N TYR A 547 6.06 11.26 5.43
CA TYR A 547 6.49 10.07 6.18
C TYR A 547 7.18 8.96 5.36
N VAL A 548 6.91 8.88 4.08
CA VAL A 548 7.49 7.90 3.15
C VAL A 548 8.75 8.46 2.47
N GLY A 549 9.74 7.60 2.25
CA GLY A 549 11.08 7.97 1.84
C GLY A 549 11.18 8.56 0.43
N THR A 550 12.30 9.25 0.17
CA THR A 550 12.65 9.75 -1.17
C THR A 550 12.74 8.58 -2.15
N PRO A 551 12.20 8.70 -3.38
CA PRO A 551 12.28 7.62 -4.37
C PRO A 551 13.72 7.40 -4.82
N LEU A 552 14.00 6.17 -5.21
CA LEU A 552 15.27 5.80 -5.82
C LEU A 552 15.42 6.46 -7.20
N PRO A 553 16.60 6.94 -7.57
CA PRO A 553 16.83 7.54 -8.88
C PRO A 553 16.86 6.49 -9.99
N GLY A 554 16.35 6.85 -11.17
CA GLY A 554 16.40 5.99 -12.34
C GLY A 554 17.82 5.85 -12.91
N ALA A 555 18.65 6.89 -12.77
CA ALA A 555 20.06 6.90 -13.16
C ALA A 555 20.88 7.75 -12.19
N HIS A 556 22.17 7.45 -12.09
CA HIS A 556 23.16 8.14 -11.25
C HIS A 556 24.06 9.06 -12.06
#